data_3307dbccef0c69138222add90f394f77
#
_entry.id   3307dbccef0c69138222add90f394f77
#
_cell.length_a   1.000
_cell.length_b   1.000
_cell.length_c   1.000
_cell.angle_alpha   90.00
_cell.angle_beta   90.00
_cell.angle_gamma   90.00
#
_symmetry.space_group_name_H-M   'P 1'
#
loop_
_entity.id
_entity.type
_entity.pdbx_description
1 polymer ?
#
loop_
_entity_poly.entity_id
_entity_poly.type
_entity_poly.pdbx_seq_one_letter_code
_entity_poly.pdbx_strand_id
1 'polypeptide(L)'
;MAKTILILDDSAPIRQVVGIALRGAGYEVIEANDGVDGLGKLDGKKVNLIITDVNMPRMDGITFVKEVKKLPRYKFTPIIILTTESQDHKKQEGRAAGAKAWVVKPFQPPQLLDAVSKLILP
;
A
#
# COMPACT_ATOMS: atom_id res chain seq x y z
N MET A 1 -3.92 7.15 -19.74
CA MET A 1 -4.06 5.81 -19.17
C MET A 1 -4.13 5.91 -17.66
N ALA A 2 -4.97 5.09 -17.05
CA ALA A 2 -5.12 5.11 -15.60
C ALA A 2 -3.88 4.55 -14.92
N LYS A 3 -3.49 5.15 -13.80
CA LYS A 3 -2.42 4.64 -12.95
C LYS A 3 -2.97 3.54 -12.08
N THR A 4 -2.14 2.54 -11.78
CA THR A 4 -2.53 1.36 -11.03
C THR A 4 -1.99 1.39 -9.61
N ILE A 5 -2.85 1.09 -8.64
CA ILE A 5 -2.49 1.02 -7.22
C ILE A 5 -2.80 -0.39 -6.72
N LEU A 6 -1.81 -1.00 -6.05
CA LEU A 6 -2.00 -2.27 -5.34
C LEU A 6 -2.33 -1.98 -3.89
N ILE A 7 -3.44 -2.53 -3.39
CA ILE A 7 -3.81 -2.39 -1.98
C ILE A 7 -3.77 -3.75 -1.29
N LEU A 8 -3.17 -3.78 -0.10
CA LEU A 8 -3.05 -4.98 0.73
C LEU A 8 -3.70 -4.72 2.09
N ASP A 9 -4.67 -5.54 2.44
CA ASP A 9 -5.31 -5.52 3.74
C ASP A 9 -6.05 -6.84 3.91
N ASP A 10 -5.96 -7.48 5.07
CA ASP A 10 -6.67 -8.74 5.33
C ASP A 10 -8.16 -8.53 5.55
N SER A 11 -8.59 -7.29 5.74
CA SER A 11 -10.01 -6.93 5.88
C SER A 11 -10.62 -6.62 4.52
N ALA A 12 -11.51 -7.48 4.04
CA ALA A 12 -12.22 -7.25 2.78
C ALA A 12 -13.05 -5.96 2.81
N PRO A 13 -13.77 -5.63 3.91
CA PRO A 13 -14.49 -4.35 3.98
C PRO A 13 -13.58 -3.13 3.84
N ILE A 14 -12.39 -3.15 4.45
CA ILE A 14 -11.43 -2.05 4.32
C ILE A 14 -10.92 -1.94 2.89
N ARG A 15 -10.57 -3.06 2.25
CA ARG A 15 -10.14 -3.03 0.85
C ARG A 15 -11.22 -2.44 -0.04
N GLN A 16 -12.49 -2.77 0.23
CA GLN A 16 -13.63 -2.24 -0.50
C GLN A 16 -13.71 -0.71 -0.38
N VAL A 17 -13.64 -0.20 0.85
CA VAL A 17 -13.73 1.24 1.11
C VAL A 17 -12.59 1.98 0.43
N VAL A 18 -11.37 1.50 0.60
CA VAL A 18 -10.18 2.09 -0.03
C VAL A 18 -10.30 2.02 -1.55
N GLY A 19 -10.70 0.86 -2.08
CA GLY A 19 -10.86 0.65 -3.51
C GLY A 19 -11.88 1.59 -4.14
N ILE A 20 -13.01 1.79 -3.48
CA ILE A 20 -14.04 2.71 -3.97
C ILE A 20 -13.49 4.13 -4.04
N ALA A 21 -12.78 4.58 -3.00
CA ALA A 21 -12.21 5.93 -2.98
C ALA A 21 -11.19 6.12 -4.12
N LEU A 22 -10.32 5.14 -4.33
CA LEU A 22 -9.29 5.20 -5.36
C LEU A 22 -9.88 5.14 -6.77
N ARG A 23 -10.80 4.22 -7.01
CA ARG A 23 -11.47 4.11 -8.31
C ARG A 23 -12.27 5.36 -8.62
N GLY A 24 -12.93 5.95 -7.61
CA GLY A 24 -13.64 7.22 -7.76
C GLY A 24 -12.73 8.37 -8.16
N ALA A 25 -11.44 8.30 -7.83
CA ALA A 25 -10.44 9.29 -8.21
C ALA A 25 -9.76 8.96 -9.56
N GLY A 26 -10.18 7.90 -10.24
CA GLY A 26 -9.69 7.55 -11.57
C GLY A 26 -8.55 6.55 -11.61
N TYR A 27 -8.21 5.93 -10.48
CA TYR A 27 -7.15 4.91 -10.44
C TYR A 27 -7.69 3.53 -10.72
N GLU A 28 -6.85 2.67 -11.28
CA GLU A 28 -7.09 1.24 -11.33
C GLU A 28 -6.56 0.62 -10.03
N VAL A 29 -7.25 -0.40 -9.52
CA VAL A 29 -6.93 -1.00 -8.23
C VAL A 29 -6.78 -2.50 -8.37
N ILE A 30 -5.68 -3.02 -7.82
CA ILE A 30 -5.45 -4.46 -7.63
C ILE A 30 -5.51 -4.71 -6.13
N GLU A 31 -6.19 -5.77 -5.70
CA GLU A 31 -6.35 -6.08 -4.28
C GLU A 31 -5.61 -7.35 -3.90
N ALA A 32 -5.02 -7.34 -2.71
CA ALA A 32 -4.37 -8.51 -2.11
C ALA A 32 -4.75 -8.58 -0.63
N ASN A 33 -4.79 -9.79 -0.06
CA ASN A 33 -5.22 -9.98 1.33
C ASN A 33 -4.06 -10.09 2.32
N ASP A 34 -2.83 -10.23 1.84
CA ASP A 34 -1.62 -10.22 2.69
C ASP A 34 -0.37 -10.01 1.83
N GLY A 35 0.80 -10.02 2.48
CA GLY A 35 2.06 -9.78 1.77
C GLY A 35 2.42 -10.85 0.75
N VAL A 36 2.12 -12.12 1.04
CA VAL A 36 2.40 -13.21 0.08
C VAL A 36 1.54 -13.04 -1.17
N ASP A 37 0.25 -12.80 -0.99
CA ASP A 37 -0.67 -12.54 -2.10
C ASP A 37 -0.24 -11.29 -2.88
N GLY A 38 0.19 -10.24 -2.16
CA GLY A 38 0.67 -9.00 -2.77
C GLY A 38 1.87 -9.20 -3.67
N LEU A 39 2.85 -9.98 -3.24
CA LEU A 39 4.01 -10.29 -4.08
C LEU A 39 3.58 -11.03 -5.36
N GLY A 40 2.64 -11.97 -5.24
CA GLY A 40 2.09 -12.67 -6.40
C GLY A 40 1.35 -11.75 -7.36
N LYS A 41 0.65 -10.74 -6.83
CA LYS A 41 -0.08 -9.77 -7.66
C LYS A 41 0.85 -8.83 -8.43
N LEU A 42 2.06 -8.59 -7.93
CA LEU A 42 3.02 -7.76 -8.63
C LEU A 42 3.46 -8.41 -9.95
N ASP A 43 4.01 -9.59 -9.91
CA ASP A 43 4.36 -10.48 -11.04
C ASP A 43 4.57 -9.76 -12.39
N GLY A 44 5.46 -8.76 -12.41
CA GLY A 44 5.78 -8.03 -13.63
C GLY A 44 4.77 -6.98 -14.08
N LYS A 45 3.64 -6.84 -13.39
CA LYS A 45 2.62 -5.84 -13.72
C LYS A 45 3.10 -4.43 -13.39
N LYS A 46 2.64 -3.46 -14.17
CA LYS A 46 2.93 -2.05 -13.87
C LYS A 46 2.09 -1.61 -12.67
N VAL A 47 2.76 -1.18 -11.60
CA VAL A 47 2.12 -0.66 -10.38
C VAL A 47 2.77 0.67 -10.06
N ASN A 48 1.96 1.71 -9.92
CA ASN A 48 2.45 3.08 -9.72
C ASN A 48 2.54 3.47 -8.25
N LEU A 49 1.84 2.75 -7.38
CA LEU A 49 1.87 2.99 -5.94
C LEU A 49 1.30 1.76 -5.22
N ILE A 50 1.76 1.52 -4.00
CA ILE A 50 1.28 0.43 -3.15
C ILE A 50 0.76 1.01 -1.85
N ILE A 51 -0.41 0.53 -1.39
CA ILE A 51 -0.94 0.84 -0.07
C ILE A 51 -1.05 -0.48 0.69
N THR A 52 -0.44 -0.58 1.88
CA THR A 52 -0.47 -1.82 2.66
C THR A 52 -0.78 -1.57 4.13
N ASP A 53 -1.53 -2.49 4.74
CA ASP A 53 -1.62 -2.58 6.19
C ASP A 53 -0.32 -3.19 6.75
N VAL A 54 -0.12 -3.09 8.06
CA VAL A 54 1.00 -3.74 8.77
C VAL A 54 0.59 -5.14 9.21
N ASN A 55 -0.54 -5.28 9.89
CA ASN A 55 -0.94 -6.52 10.55
C ASN A 55 -1.75 -7.40 9.59
N MET A 56 -1.07 -8.35 8.96
CA MET A 56 -1.67 -9.30 8.01
C MET A 56 -1.12 -10.70 8.27
N PRO A 57 -1.89 -11.77 7.94
CA PRO A 57 -1.38 -13.14 8.07
C PRO A 57 -0.30 -13.43 7.03
N ARG A 58 0.45 -14.48 7.25
CA ARG A 58 1.52 -15.03 6.40
C ARG A 58 2.71 -14.09 6.22
N MET A 59 2.49 -12.82 5.86
CA MET A 59 3.54 -11.82 5.73
C MET A 59 2.97 -10.47 6.10
N ASP A 60 3.54 -9.81 7.11
CA ASP A 60 3.11 -8.48 7.52
C ASP A 60 3.55 -7.40 6.52
N GLY A 61 2.99 -6.20 6.68
CA GLY A 61 3.24 -5.11 5.72
C GLY A 61 4.67 -4.59 5.73
N ILE A 62 5.34 -4.56 6.88
CA ILE A 62 6.72 -4.08 6.94
C ILE A 62 7.65 -5.06 6.23
N THR A 63 7.46 -6.36 6.45
CA THR A 63 8.19 -7.40 5.72
C THR A 63 7.92 -7.31 4.23
N PHE A 64 6.65 -7.12 3.85
CA PHE A 64 6.27 -6.94 2.45
C PHE A 64 7.02 -5.77 1.81
N VAL A 65 7.09 -4.61 2.50
CA VAL A 65 7.84 -3.45 1.99
C VAL A 65 9.29 -3.82 1.75
N LYS A 66 9.92 -4.51 2.70
CA LYS A 66 11.32 -4.96 2.54
C LYS A 66 11.50 -5.86 1.33
N GLU A 67 10.57 -6.79 1.10
CA GLU A 67 10.64 -7.72 -0.04
C GLU A 67 10.45 -6.97 -1.37
N VAL A 68 9.50 -6.04 -1.43
CA VAL A 68 9.28 -5.23 -2.64
C VAL A 68 10.54 -4.44 -3.00
N LYS A 69 11.21 -3.88 -2.00
CA LYS A 69 12.41 -3.05 -2.25
C LYS A 69 13.61 -3.87 -2.75
N LYS A 70 13.57 -5.19 -2.63
CA LYS A 70 14.57 -6.10 -3.22
C LYS A 70 14.29 -6.40 -4.68
N LEU A 71 13.09 -6.13 -5.17
CA LEU A 71 12.71 -6.43 -6.55
C LEU A 71 13.10 -5.25 -7.46
N PRO A 72 13.98 -5.45 -8.46
CA PRO A 72 14.46 -4.33 -9.29
C PRO A 72 13.34 -3.54 -9.95
N ARG A 73 12.27 -4.23 -10.39
CA ARG A 73 11.14 -3.59 -11.06
C ARG A 73 10.34 -2.67 -10.13
N TYR A 74 10.29 -2.98 -8.83
CA TYR A 74 9.43 -2.26 -7.88
C TYR A 74 10.23 -1.49 -6.82
N LYS A 75 11.53 -1.50 -6.91
CA LYS A 75 12.43 -0.88 -5.94
C LYS A 75 12.09 0.59 -5.66
N PHE A 76 11.65 1.31 -6.67
CA PHE A 76 11.32 2.74 -6.54
C PHE A 76 9.82 3.01 -6.50
N THR A 77 8.97 1.98 -6.48
CA THR A 77 7.53 2.16 -6.35
C THR A 77 7.21 2.69 -4.96
N PRO A 78 6.54 3.85 -4.85
CA PRO A 78 6.22 4.41 -3.53
C PRO A 78 5.20 3.55 -2.79
N ILE A 79 5.38 3.45 -1.47
CA ILE A 79 4.51 2.64 -0.60
C ILE A 79 3.98 3.51 0.52
N ILE A 80 2.65 3.50 0.70
CA ILE A 80 1.96 4.12 1.82
C ILE A 80 1.52 2.99 2.75
N ILE A 81 1.80 3.13 4.05
CA ILE A 81 1.25 2.23 5.06
C ILE A 81 -0.04 2.84 5.60
N LEU A 82 -1.12 2.08 5.55
CA LEU A 82 -2.44 2.45 6.04
C LEU A 82 -2.89 1.42 7.06
N THR A 83 -2.84 1.75 8.35
CA THR A 83 -2.96 0.76 9.42
C THR A 83 -3.53 1.36 10.71
N THR A 84 -4.04 0.51 11.60
CA THR A 84 -4.38 0.92 12.97
C THR A 84 -3.15 1.03 13.86
N GLU A 85 -2.01 0.47 13.44
CA GLU A 85 -0.77 0.51 14.20
C GLU A 85 -0.24 1.94 14.31
N SER A 86 0.01 2.41 15.54
CA SER A 86 0.42 3.79 15.79
C SER A 86 1.68 3.91 16.64
N GLN A 87 2.30 2.80 17.03
CA GLN A 87 3.51 2.82 17.85
C GLN A 87 4.68 3.41 17.06
N ASP A 88 5.43 4.30 17.70
CA ASP A 88 6.52 5.02 17.05
C ASP A 88 7.59 4.09 16.48
N HIS A 89 7.96 3.04 17.23
CA HIS A 89 8.98 2.11 16.74
C HIS A 89 8.53 1.37 15.49
N LYS A 90 7.24 1.07 15.36
CA LYS A 90 6.70 0.44 14.14
C LYS A 90 6.73 1.41 12.96
N LYS A 91 6.42 2.68 13.20
CA LYS A 91 6.52 3.70 12.16
C LYS A 91 7.97 3.86 11.69
N GLN A 92 8.92 3.82 12.61
CA GLN A 92 10.34 3.88 12.27
C GLN A 92 10.78 2.67 11.46
N GLU A 93 10.31 1.45 11.84
CA GLU A 93 10.59 0.24 11.06
C GLU A 93 10.03 0.34 9.64
N GLY A 94 8.79 0.81 9.49
CA GLY A 94 8.18 0.98 8.18
C GLY A 94 8.94 1.97 7.30
N ARG A 95 9.32 3.10 7.88
CA ARG A 95 10.11 4.11 7.18
C ARG A 95 11.48 3.58 6.78
N ALA A 96 12.16 2.90 7.70
CA ALA A 96 13.48 2.30 7.43
C ALA A 96 13.38 1.22 6.36
N ALA A 97 12.27 0.49 6.29
CA ALA A 97 12.04 -0.51 5.24
C ALA A 97 11.81 0.12 3.87
N GLY A 98 11.41 1.40 3.82
CA GLY A 98 11.24 2.13 2.57
C GLY A 98 9.86 2.73 2.33
N ALA A 99 8.93 2.66 3.30
CA ALA A 99 7.62 3.29 3.16
C ALA A 99 7.76 4.82 3.15
N LYS A 100 6.99 5.50 2.31
CA LYS A 100 7.06 6.95 2.15
C LYS A 100 6.07 7.70 3.02
N ALA A 101 4.99 7.07 3.44
CA ALA A 101 3.98 7.68 4.30
C ALA A 101 3.35 6.64 5.20
N TRP A 102 2.83 7.09 6.33
CA TRP A 102 2.15 6.27 7.31
C TRP A 102 0.85 6.95 7.69
N VAL A 103 -0.29 6.32 7.37
CA VAL A 103 -1.62 6.85 7.65
C VAL A 103 -2.31 5.93 8.64
N VAL A 104 -2.82 6.48 9.74
CA VAL A 104 -3.47 5.71 10.80
C VAL A 104 -4.97 5.64 10.54
N LYS A 105 -5.54 4.43 10.66
CA LYS A 105 -7.00 4.22 10.57
C LYS A 105 -7.69 4.64 11.88
N PRO A 106 -8.93 5.12 11.83
CA PRO A 106 -9.73 5.35 10.63
C PRO A 106 -9.19 6.53 9.83
N PHE A 107 -9.23 6.42 8.51
CA PHE A 107 -8.71 7.45 7.62
C PHE A 107 -9.84 8.27 7.01
N GLN A 108 -9.52 9.50 6.60
CA GLN A 108 -10.44 10.33 5.81
C GLN A 108 -10.08 10.15 4.34
N PRO A 109 -11.03 9.79 3.46
CA PRO A 109 -10.74 9.60 2.04
C PRO A 109 -9.99 10.77 1.39
N PRO A 110 -10.33 12.05 1.63
CA PRO A 110 -9.55 13.15 1.06
C PRO A 110 -8.08 13.15 1.51
N GLN A 111 -7.81 12.79 2.76
CA GLN A 111 -6.45 12.72 3.28
C GLN A 111 -5.65 11.64 2.55
N LEU A 112 -6.24 10.46 2.37
CA LEU A 112 -5.58 9.36 1.67
C LEU A 112 -5.35 9.71 0.21
N LEU A 113 -6.35 10.26 -0.47
CA LEU A 113 -6.24 10.66 -1.88
C LEU A 113 -5.17 11.73 -2.07
N ASP A 114 -5.04 12.68 -1.14
CA ASP A 114 -4.01 13.70 -1.18
C ASP A 114 -2.61 13.06 -1.09
N ALA A 115 -2.41 12.14 -0.14
CA ALA A 115 -1.14 11.41 0.00
C ALA A 115 -0.81 10.62 -1.27
N VAL A 116 -1.81 9.95 -1.85
CA VAL A 116 -1.65 9.20 -3.10
C VAL A 116 -1.21 10.13 -4.22
N SER A 117 -1.92 11.25 -4.43
CA SER A 117 -1.63 12.16 -5.54
C SER A 117 -0.23 12.76 -5.46
N LYS A 118 0.29 12.95 -4.26
CA LYS A 118 1.63 13.51 -4.05
C LYS A 118 2.75 12.52 -4.29
N LEU A 119 2.49 11.22 -4.09
CA LEU A 119 3.52 10.19 -4.12
C LEU A 119 3.50 9.33 -5.37
N ILE A 120 2.35 9.18 -6.02
CA ILE A 120 2.20 8.22 -7.10
C ILE A 120 3.10 8.54 -8.30
N LEU A 121 3.75 7.49 -8.84
CA LEU A 121 4.60 7.63 -10.01
C LEU A 121 3.79 7.94 -11.27
N PRO A 122 4.37 8.69 -12.20
CA PRO A 122 3.71 8.99 -13.46
C PRO A 122 3.50 7.74 -14.34
#